data_3a4beb46c9d3c861b05560be11c81d94
#
_entry.id   3a4beb46c9d3c861b05560be11c81d94
#
_cell.length_a   1.000
_cell.length_b   1.000
_cell.length_c   1.000
_cell.angle_alpha   90.00
_cell.angle_beta   90.00
_cell.angle_gamma   90.00
#
_symmetry.space_group_name_H-M   'P 1'
#
loop_
_entity.id
_entity.type
_entity.pdbx_description
1 polymer ?
#
loop_
_entity_poly.entity_id
_entity_poly.type
_entity_poly.pdbx_seq_one_letter_code
_entity_poly.pdbx_strand_id
1 'polypeptide(L)'
;MNTMNKETFYHGSARCFDKFSLSYLGTGEGKSKFGHGIYITSSYETAVLYASKASKANGKNCSYVYTIEVPQLTDDNHIFSSRPVNEDIIKRTEEKIGERIPDEAKSAGKYFRKYIGNLLVGNRTTVKKMISKADADAESAATKFLDSIEVVFLVWPHSQNKPDGATNRAVLNENNINIVNVVEVIIN
;
A
#
# COMPACT_ATOMS: atom_id res chain seq x y z
N MET A 1 5.73 27.85 -4.30
CA MET A 1 5.40 26.44 -4.63
C MET A 1 6.26 25.56 -3.74
N ASN A 2 5.67 24.90 -2.74
CA ASN A 2 6.41 23.92 -1.92
C ASN A 2 6.73 22.72 -2.82
N THR A 3 7.97 22.60 -3.24
CA THR A 3 8.46 21.37 -3.86
C THR A 3 8.44 20.29 -2.76
N MET A 4 7.37 19.50 -2.69
CA MET A 4 7.38 18.32 -1.81
C MET A 4 8.60 17.48 -2.20
N ASN A 5 9.45 17.18 -1.23
CA ASN A 5 10.56 16.28 -1.44
C ASN A 5 10.00 14.93 -1.90
N LYS A 6 10.63 14.35 -2.91
CA LYS A 6 10.22 13.06 -3.48
C LYS A 6 11.26 11.99 -3.17
N GLU A 7 10.79 10.75 -3.10
CA GLU A 7 11.64 9.57 -2.92
C GLU A 7 11.50 8.65 -4.14
N THR A 8 12.61 8.01 -4.52
CA THR A 8 12.65 7.04 -5.62
C THR A 8 12.30 5.65 -5.12
N PHE A 9 11.35 5.01 -5.79
CA PHE A 9 10.93 3.63 -5.55
C PHE A 9 10.82 2.86 -6.87
N TYR A 10 10.56 1.54 -6.76
CA TYR A 10 10.45 0.65 -7.90
C TYR A 10 9.18 -0.18 -7.84
N HIS A 11 8.63 -0.50 -9.01
CA HIS A 11 7.50 -1.40 -9.16
C HIS A 11 7.75 -2.39 -10.27
N GLY A 12 7.54 -3.68 -10.00
CA GLY A 12 7.68 -4.75 -10.98
C GLY A 12 6.32 -5.18 -11.56
N SER A 13 6.23 -5.31 -12.88
CA SER A 13 5.01 -5.69 -13.59
C SER A 13 5.26 -6.70 -14.70
N ALA A 14 4.27 -7.56 -14.97
CA ALA A 14 4.22 -8.43 -16.15
C ALA A 14 3.70 -7.71 -17.42
N ARG A 15 3.30 -6.44 -17.31
CA ARG A 15 2.74 -5.64 -18.40
C ARG A 15 3.38 -4.27 -18.42
N CYS A 16 3.60 -3.72 -19.63
CA CYS A 16 3.92 -2.31 -19.81
C CYS A 16 2.63 -1.49 -19.78
N PHE A 17 2.67 -0.34 -19.13
CA PHE A 17 1.58 0.63 -19.08
C PHE A 17 2.15 2.05 -18.86
N ASP A 18 1.39 3.06 -19.26
CA ASP A 18 1.83 4.47 -19.18
C ASP A 18 1.36 5.15 -17.88
N LYS A 19 0.39 4.54 -17.16
CA LYS A 19 -0.18 5.10 -15.93
C LYS A 19 -0.59 4.00 -14.97
N PHE A 20 -0.28 4.22 -13.68
CA PHE A 20 -0.82 3.39 -12.60
C PHE A 20 -2.31 3.62 -12.41
N SER A 21 -3.04 2.58 -12.01
CA SER A 21 -4.44 2.69 -11.62
C SER A 21 -4.80 1.66 -10.56
N LEU A 22 -5.49 2.11 -9.53
CA LEU A 22 -6.04 1.25 -8.48
C LEU A 22 -7.12 0.28 -9.02
N SER A 23 -7.74 0.58 -10.15
CA SER A 23 -8.75 -0.30 -10.78
C SER A 23 -8.19 -1.64 -11.26
N TYR A 24 -6.88 -1.75 -11.47
CA TYR A 24 -6.21 -2.99 -11.86
C TYR A 24 -5.68 -3.82 -10.67
N LEU A 25 -5.93 -3.38 -9.44
CA LEU A 25 -5.53 -4.13 -8.25
C LEU A 25 -6.32 -5.44 -8.15
N GLY A 26 -5.59 -6.52 -7.83
CA GLY A 26 -6.18 -7.86 -7.75
C GLY A 26 -6.24 -8.62 -9.08
N THR A 27 -5.86 -8.01 -10.21
CA THR A 27 -5.73 -8.71 -11.51
C THR A 27 -4.38 -9.43 -11.67
N GLY A 28 -3.44 -9.21 -10.75
CA GLY A 28 -2.16 -9.90 -10.67
C GLY A 28 -2.15 -10.95 -9.55
N GLU A 29 -1.10 -11.77 -9.46
CA GLU A 29 -0.95 -12.84 -8.45
C GLU A 29 -0.76 -12.33 -7.01
N GLY A 30 -0.58 -11.03 -6.80
CA GLY A 30 -0.41 -10.42 -5.50
C GLY A 30 -1.71 -10.41 -4.71
N LYS A 31 -1.87 -11.32 -3.75
CA LYS A 31 -2.89 -11.16 -2.72
C LYS A 31 -2.62 -9.85 -1.98
N SER A 32 -3.64 -9.01 -1.81
CA SER A 32 -3.58 -7.71 -1.10
C SER A 32 -3.33 -7.88 0.41
N LYS A 33 -2.27 -8.64 0.76
CA LYS A 33 -1.94 -9.02 2.14
C LYS A 33 -1.74 -7.82 3.06
N PHE A 34 -1.21 -6.74 2.50
CA PHE A 34 -0.88 -5.52 3.26
C PHE A 34 -1.85 -4.37 2.99
N GLY A 35 -2.96 -4.63 2.28
CA GLY A 35 -4.00 -3.68 1.97
C GLY A 35 -4.18 -3.42 0.48
N HIS A 36 -5.25 -2.73 0.15
CA HIS A 36 -5.55 -2.33 -1.21
C HIS A 36 -4.73 -1.09 -1.56
N GLY A 37 -3.82 -1.17 -2.53
CA GLY A 37 -2.92 -0.08 -2.93
C GLY A 37 -1.88 -0.56 -3.95
N ILE A 38 -1.17 0.36 -4.57
CA ILE A 38 -0.11 0.06 -5.54
C ILE A 38 1.17 -0.25 -4.79
N TYR A 39 1.64 -1.49 -4.89
CA TYR A 39 2.80 -1.97 -4.15
C TYR A 39 4.10 -1.54 -4.80
N ILE A 40 4.96 -0.90 -4.03
CA ILE A 40 6.27 -0.40 -4.43
C ILE A 40 7.33 -0.84 -3.43
N THR A 41 8.57 -0.89 -3.85
CA THR A 41 9.73 -1.28 -3.03
C THR A 41 10.90 -0.33 -3.23
N SER A 42 11.72 -0.13 -2.20
CA SER A 42 12.96 0.64 -2.31
C SER A 42 14.10 -0.16 -2.96
N SER A 43 13.94 -1.47 -3.20
CA SER A 43 14.95 -2.34 -3.83
C SER A 43 14.59 -2.63 -5.28
N TYR A 44 15.48 -2.24 -6.20
CA TYR A 44 15.35 -2.54 -7.64
C TYR A 44 15.33 -4.06 -7.89
N GLU A 45 16.21 -4.82 -7.25
CA GLU A 45 16.31 -6.28 -7.39
C GLU A 45 15.02 -6.97 -6.95
N THR A 46 14.39 -6.43 -5.89
CA THR A 46 13.09 -6.93 -5.43
C THR A 46 11.99 -6.66 -6.47
N ALA A 47 11.98 -5.50 -7.10
CA ALA A 47 11.03 -5.19 -8.18
C ALA A 47 11.24 -6.12 -9.38
N VAL A 48 12.50 -6.38 -9.78
CA VAL A 48 12.84 -7.36 -10.83
C VAL A 48 12.32 -8.75 -10.49
N LEU A 49 12.53 -9.20 -9.25
CA LEU A 49 12.07 -10.51 -8.79
C LEU A 49 10.55 -10.66 -8.87
N TYR A 50 9.79 -9.67 -8.40
CA TYR A 50 8.33 -9.67 -8.48
C TYR A 50 7.83 -9.59 -9.92
N ALA A 51 8.44 -8.74 -10.76
CA ALA A 51 8.12 -8.64 -12.17
C ALA A 51 8.31 -9.98 -12.88
N SER A 52 9.46 -10.63 -12.67
CA SER A 52 9.79 -11.93 -13.27
C SER A 52 8.83 -13.04 -12.84
N LYS A 53 8.49 -13.11 -11.53
CA LYS A 53 7.51 -14.06 -11.02
C LYS A 53 6.13 -13.87 -11.65
N ALA A 54 5.65 -12.62 -11.69
CA ALA A 54 4.36 -12.29 -12.29
C ALA A 54 4.33 -12.63 -13.79
N SER A 55 5.41 -12.39 -14.52
CA SER A 55 5.50 -12.70 -15.95
C SER A 55 5.54 -14.19 -16.21
N LYS A 56 6.34 -14.96 -15.46
CA LYS A 56 6.40 -16.44 -15.56
C LYS A 56 5.03 -17.06 -15.31
N ALA A 57 4.31 -16.60 -14.30
CA ALA A 57 2.96 -17.07 -14.02
C ALA A 57 1.95 -16.75 -15.14
N ASN A 58 2.21 -15.72 -15.94
CA ASN A 58 1.41 -15.36 -17.11
C ASN A 58 1.99 -15.90 -18.43
N GLY A 59 2.96 -16.81 -18.41
CA GLY A 59 3.58 -17.42 -19.60
C GLY A 59 4.35 -16.42 -20.48
N LYS A 60 4.89 -15.35 -19.89
CA LYS A 60 5.64 -14.31 -20.61
C LYS A 60 7.14 -14.46 -20.43
N ASN A 61 7.89 -14.06 -21.45
CA ASN A 61 9.36 -14.09 -21.48
C ASN A 61 10.00 -12.73 -21.13
N CYS A 62 9.18 -11.69 -20.91
CA CYS A 62 9.64 -10.38 -20.51
C CYS A 62 8.80 -9.83 -19.35
N SER A 63 9.38 -8.92 -18.62
CA SER A 63 8.77 -8.19 -17.53
C SER A 63 9.21 -6.72 -17.57
N TYR A 64 8.59 -5.88 -16.77
CA TYR A 64 8.85 -4.44 -16.74
C TYR A 64 9.12 -3.99 -15.32
N VAL A 65 10.14 -3.15 -15.17
CA VAL A 65 10.48 -2.50 -13.91
C VAL A 65 10.35 -0.99 -14.09
N TYR A 66 9.50 -0.41 -13.29
CA TYR A 66 9.23 1.02 -13.24
C TYR A 66 10.10 1.66 -12.17
N THR A 67 10.83 2.72 -12.54
CA THR A 67 11.41 3.67 -11.61
C THR A 67 10.38 4.78 -11.42
N ILE A 68 10.00 5.04 -10.18
CA ILE A 68 8.94 5.99 -9.86
C ILE A 68 9.40 6.95 -8.77
N GLU A 69 8.80 8.12 -8.77
CA GLU A 69 8.88 9.09 -7.67
C GLU A 69 7.56 9.12 -6.92
N VAL A 70 7.64 9.15 -5.60
CA VAL A 70 6.51 9.28 -4.69
C VAL A 70 6.80 10.37 -3.65
N PRO A 71 5.79 10.93 -2.96
CA PRO A 71 6.02 11.87 -1.86
C PRO A 71 6.94 11.28 -0.79
N GLN A 72 7.72 12.15 -0.15
CA GLN A 72 8.53 11.75 1.00
C GLN A 72 7.65 11.22 2.13
N LEU A 73 8.15 10.19 2.83
CA LEU A 73 7.50 9.67 4.02
C LEU A 73 7.59 10.67 5.17
N THR A 74 6.46 10.96 5.81
CA THR A 74 6.35 11.79 7.02
C THR A 74 5.57 11.03 8.09
N ASP A 75 5.67 11.42 9.35
CA ASP A 75 5.01 10.70 10.45
C ASP A 75 3.48 10.71 10.35
N ASP A 76 2.91 11.68 9.66
CA ASP A 76 1.48 11.91 9.55
C ASP A 76 0.86 11.45 8.21
N ASN A 77 1.68 10.97 7.24
CA ASN A 77 1.19 10.52 5.93
C ASN A 77 1.26 9.01 5.71
N HIS A 78 1.60 8.22 6.74
CA HIS A 78 1.68 6.77 6.60
C HIS A 78 1.18 5.99 7.81
N ILE A 79 0.80 4.74 7.56
CA ILE A 79 0.47 3.76 8.59
C ILE A 79 1.42 2.57 8.48
N PHE A 80 2.18 2.30 9.55
CA PHE A 80 3.06 1.14 9.61
C PHE A 80 2.28 -0.11 10.05
N SER A 81 2.30 -1.17 9.25
CA SER A 81 1.44 -2.35 9.40
C SER A 81 1.50 -3.02 10.78
N SER A 82 2.68 -3.06 11.41
CA SER A 82 2.91 -3.78 12.68
C SER A 82 3.16 -2.87 13.88
N ARG A 83 2.99 -1.55 13.75
CA ARG A 83 3.19 -0.57 14.83
C ARG A 83 1.88 0.15 15.15
N PRO A 84 1.75 0.73 16.36
CA PRO A 84 0.64 1.62 16.68
C PRO A 84 0.50 2.74 15.65
N VAL A 85 -0.72 3.17 15.44
CA VAL A 85 -1.03 4.26 14.51
C VAL A 85 -0.72 5.59 15.17
N ASN A 86 -0.22 6.55 14.37
CA ASN A 86 0.07 7.91 14.82
C ASN A 86 -1.21 8.61 15.34
N GLU A 87 -1.07 9.37 16.42
CA GLU A 87 -2.19 10.05 17.09
C GLU A 87 -2.89 11.07 16.18
N ASP A 88 -2.16 11.77 15.31
CA ASP A 88 -2.76 12.73 14.38
C ASP A 88 -3.64 12.02 13.33
N ILE A 89 -3.22 10.83 12.86
CA ILE A 89 -4.03 10.01 11.96
C ILE A 89 -5.27 9.50 12.68
N ILE A 90 -5.14 9.06 13.94
CA ILE A 90 -6.28 8.62 14.77
C ILE A 90 -7.28 9.77 14.92
N LYS A 91 -6.79 10.96 15.29
CA LYS A 91 -7.62 12.14 15.48
C LYS A 91 -8.39 12.51 14.20
N ARG A 92 -7.70 12.63 13.05
CA ARG A 92 -8.34 12.88 11.75
C ARG A 92 -9.37 11.82 11.39
N THR A 93 -9.11 10.56 11.75
CA THR A 93 -10.03 9.45 11.54
C THR A 93 -11.28 9.59 12.41
N GLU A 94 -11.11 9.78 13.71
CA GLU A 94 -12.21 9.91 14.68
C GLU A 94 -13.10 11.14 14.37
N GLU A 95 -12.48 12.26 14.02
CA GLU A 95 -13.20 13.47 13.57
C GLU A 95 -14.05 13.23 12.33
N LYS A 96 -13.51 12.50 11.34
CA LYS A 96 -14.20 12.25 10.07
C LYS A 96 -15.29 11.18 10.18
N ILE A 97 -15.10 10.16 11.01
CA ILE A 97 -16.07 9.08 11.24
C ILE A 97 -17.13 9.50 12.25
N GLY A 98 -16.82 10.41 13.18
CA GLY A 98 -17.71 10.86 14.25
C GLY A 98 -17.81 9.90 15.43
N GLU A 99 -16.89 8.90 15.53
CA GLU A 99 -16.86 7.97 16.67
C GLU A 99 -15.42 7.61 17.05
N ARG A 100 -15.21 7.19 18.31
CA ARG A 100 -13.91 6.78 18.82
C ARG A 100 -13.50 5.42 18.28
N ILE A 101 -12.23 5.29 17.95
CA ILE A 101 -11.64 4.03 17.51
C ILE A 101 -11.17 3.22 18.74
N PRO A 102 -11.54 1.93 18.85
CA PRO A 102 -11.09 1.08 19.95
C PRO A 102 -9.57 0.94 20.02
N ASP A 103 -9.01 0.83 21.23
CA ASP A 103 -7.56 0.76 21.44
C ASP A 103 -6.94 -0.47 20.78
N GLU A 104 -7.65 -1.61 20.74
CA GLU A 104 -7.20 -2.79 20.01
C GLU A 104 -7.00 -2.51 18.51
N ALA A 105 -7.86 -1.71 17.92
CA ALA A 105 -7.73 -1.34 16.50
C ALA A 105 -6.58 -0.37 16.26
N LYS A 106 -6.23 0.51 17.22
CA LYS A 106 -5.12 1.46 17.13
C LYS A 106 -3.74 0.80 17.35
N SER A 107 -3.70 -0.38 17.96
CA SER A 107 -2.48 -1.06 18.39
C SER A 107 -1.55 -1.48 17.25
N ALA A 108 -2.06 -1.61 16.01
CA ALA A 108 -1.26 -1.88 14.82
C ALA A 108 -1.97 -1.40 13.55
N GLY A 109 -1.24 -0.85 12.61
CA GLY A 109 -1.81 -0.32 11.37
C GLY A 109 -2.63 -1.33 10.56
N LYS A 110 -2.24 -2.62 10.57
CA LYS A 110 -3.04 -3.71 9.95
C LYS A 110 -4.42 -3.88 10.59
N TYR A 111 -4.54 -3.66 11.90
CA TYR A 111 -5.80 -3.76 12.63
C TYR A 111 -6.66 -2.53 12.39
N PHE A 112 -6.02 -1.36 12.46
CA PHE A 112 -6.66 -0.08 12.19
C PHE A 112 -7.34 -0.07 10.81
N ARG A 113 -6.59 -0.38 9.75
CA ARG A 113 -7.08 -0.44 8.39
C ARG A 113 -8.28 -1.37 8.23
N LYS A 114 -8.18 -2.60 8.76
CA LYS A 114 -9.27 -3.59 8.68
C LYS A 114 -10.50 -3.13 9.46
N TYR A 115 -10.30 -2.56 10.65
CA TYR A 115 -11.40 -2.01 11.45
C TYR A 115 -12.15 -0.92 10.70
N ILE A 116 -11.42 0.07 10.18
CA ILE A 116 -11.99 1.17 9.41
C ILE A 116 -12.75 0.65 8.18
N GLY A 117 -12.15 -0.25 7.42
CA GLY A 117 -12.79 -0.82 6.24
C GLY A 117 -14.10 -1.52 6.58
N ASN A 118 -14.10 -2.41 7.59
CA ASN A 118 -15.32 -3.10 8.04
C ASN A 118 -16.38 -2.12 8.55
N LEU A 119 -15.97 -1.08 9.28
CA LEU A 119 -16.86 -0.04 9.77
C LEU A 119 -17.59 0.67 8.62
N LEU A 120 -16.85 1.05 7.60
CA LEU A 120 -17.35 1.83 6.45
C LEU A 120 -18.31 1.03 5.56
N VAL A 121 -18.11 -0.29 5.42
CA VAL A 121 -19.04 -1.14 4.65
C VAL A 121 -20.18 -1.72 5.49
N GLY A 122 -20.32 -1.28 6.75
CA GLY A 122 -21.42 -1.69 7.63
C GLY A 122 -21.24 -3.06 8.28
N ASN A 123 -20.06 -3.67 8.20
CA ASN A 123 -19.71 -4.95 8.84
C ASN A 123 -19.46 -4.78 10.35
N ARG A 124 -20.44 -4.21 11.07
CA ARG A 124 -20.34 -3.92 12.50
C ARG A 124 -20.53 -5.20 13.33
N THR A 125 -19.42 -5.74 13.80
CA THR A 125 -19.38 -6.93 14.69
C THR A 125 -18.49 -6.64 15.90
N THR A 126 -17.98 -7.67 16.57
CA THR A 126 -17.01 -7.44 17.65
C THR A 126 -15.68 -6.89 17.08
N VAL A 127 -15.03 -6.02 17.84
CA VAL A 127 -13.72 -5.43 17.46
C VAL A 127 -12.75 -6.49 17.01
N LYS A 128 -12.64 -7.60 17.77
CA LYS A 128 -11.79 -8.74 17.47
C LYS A 128 -12.04 -9.34 16.07
N LYS A 129 -13.28 -9.42 15.62
CA LYS A 129 -13.60 -9.90 14.26
C LYS A 129 -13.25 -8.84 13.22
N MET A 130 -13.59 -7.58 13.46
CA MET A 130 -13.33 -6.48 12.52
C MET A 130 -11.84 -6.27 12.26
N ILE A 131 -10.96 -6.45 13.26
CA ILE A 131 -9.50 -6.33 13.08
C ILE A 131 -8.85 -7.59 12.51
N SER A 132 -9.51 -8.75 12.56
CA SER A 132 -8.92 -10.02 12.10
C SER A 132 -8.97 -10.18 10.59
N LYS A 133 -10.08 -9.80 9.95
CA LYS A 133 -10.31 -9.98 8.52
C LYS A 133 -11.07 -8.79 7.94
N ALA A 134 -10.72 -8.40 6.73
CA ALA A 134 -11.48 -7.51 5.87
C ALA A 134 -11.58 -8.17 4.48
N ASP A 135 -12.73 -8.07 3.84
CA ASP A 135 -12.91 -8.48 2.45
C ASP A 135 -12.41 -7.41 1.46
N ALA A 136 -12.56 -7.62 0.17
CA ALA A 136 -12.08 -6.71 -0.85
C ALA A 136 -12.78 -5.33 -0.79
N ASP A 137 -14.06 -5.31 -0.47
CA ASP A 137 -14.84 -4.08 -0.38
C ASP A 137 -14.40 -3.25 0.84
N ALA A 138 -14.22 -3.89 1.99
CA ALA A 138 -13.70 -3.28 3.18
C ALA A 138 -12.28 -2.73 2.98
N GLU A 139 -11.39 -3.50 2.33
CA GLU A 139 -10.04 -3.05 2.01
C GLU A 139 -10.05 -1.84 1.05
N SER A 140 -10.89 -1.84 0.03
CA SER A 140 -11.07 -0.72 -0.90
C SER A 140 -11.64 0.52 -0.20
N ALA A 141 -12.65 0.34 0.67
CA ALA A 141 -13.25 1.42 1.45
C ALA A 141 -12.21 2.04 2.40
N ALA A 142 -11.40 1.21 3.08
CA ALA A 142 -10.32 1.69 3.94
C ALA A 142 -9.31 2.54 3.16
N THR A 143 -8.89 2.09 1.97
CA THR A 143 -7.94 2.83 1.12
C THR A 143 -8.47 4.21 0.74
N LYS A 144 -9.71 4.29 0.24
CA LYS A 144 -10.34 5.56 -0.14
C LYS A 144 -10.51 6.50 1.05
N PHE A 145 -10.87 5.94 2.19
CA PHE A 145 -11.02 6.73 3.42
C PHE A 145 -9.68 7.28 3.89
N LEU A 146 -8.65 6.44 3.98
CA LEU A 146 -7.31 6.84 4.42
C LEU A 146 -6.71 7.90 3.50
N ASP A 147 -6.82 7.75 2.18
CA ASP A 147 -6.43 8.78 1.22
C ASP A 147 -7.16 10.10 1.48
N SER A 148 -8.46 10.05 1.80
CA SER A 148 -9.28 11.24 2.07
C SER A 148 -8.94 11.99 3.38
N ILE A 149 -8.08 11.42 4.21
CA ILE A 149 -7.49 12.02 5.41
C ILE A 149 -5.96 12.17 5.27
N GLU A 150 -5.46 12.25 4.03
CA GLU A 150 -4.07 12.53 3.68
C GLU A 150 -3.07 11.43 4.10
N VAL A 151 -3.52 10.20 4.33
CA VAL A 151 -2.62 9.05 4.45
C VAL A 151 -2.26 8.57 3.05
N VAL A 152 -0.98 8.66 2.71
CA VAL A 152 -0.46 8.32 1.38
C VAL A 152 -0.02 6.86 1.30
N PHE A 153 0.50 6.30 2.41
CA PHE A 153 1.16 5.01 2.40
C PHE A 153 0.69 4.06 3.50
N LEU A 154 0.61 2.78 3.13
CA LEU A 154 0.76 1.67 4.08
C LEU A 154 2.18 1.14 3.98
N VAL A 155 2.87 0.96 5.10
CA VAL A 155 4.30 0.62 5.14
C VAL A 155 4.53 -0.70 5.88
N TRP A 156 5.45 -1.53 5.38
CA TRP A 156 5.92 -2.74 6.06
C TRP A 156 7.38 -3.03 5.69
N PRO A 157 8.16 -3.73 6.55
CA PRO A 157 9.54 -4.09 6.23
C PRO A 157 9.58 -5.09 5.06
N HIS A 158 10.63 -5.01 4.24
CA HIS A 158 10.83 -5.89 3.09
C HIS A 158 10.91 -7.36 3.50
N SER A 159 11.66 -7.65 4.55
CA SER A 159 11.77 -8.96 5.19
C SER A 159 12.24 -8.78 6.62
N GLN A 160 11.76 -9.64 7.53
CA GLN A 160 12.29 -9.67 8.92
C GLN A 160 13.75 -10.11 8.97
N ASN A 161 14.26 -10.76 7.91
CA ASN A 161 15.59 -11.36 7.83
C ASN A 161 16.57 -10.55 6.96
N LYS A 162 16.18 -9.41 6.39
CA LYS A 162 17.07 -8.53 5.62
C LYS A 162 17.30 -7.22 6.38
N PRO A 163 18.51 -7.01 6.92
CA PRO A 163 18.85 -5.83 7.71
C PRO A 163 19.14 -4.58 6.87
N ASP A 164 19.00 -4.64 5.54
CA ASP A 164 19.31 -3.55 4.61
C ASP A 164 18.39 -2.32 4.69
N GLY A 165 17.42 -2.34 5.62
CA GLY A 165 16.47 -1.23 5.79
C GLY A 165 15.49 -1.03 4.62
N ALA A 166 15.51 -1.91 3.62
CA ALA A 166 14.58 -1.84 2.50
C ALA A 166 13.14 -1.90 3.00
N THR A 167 12.29 -1.01 2.50
CA THR A 167 10.88 -0.94 2.86
C THR A 167 9.99 -1.19 1.64
N ASN A 168 8.85 -1.80 1.90
CA ASN A 168 7.77 -1.89 0.94
C ASN A 168 6.65 -0.95 1.36
N ARG A 169 6.00 -0.35 0.39
CA ARG A 169 4.85 0.52 0.60
C ARG A 169 3.70 0.14 -0.33
N ALA A 170 2.47 0.35 0.10
CA ALA A 170 1.32 0.46 -0.78
C ALA A 170 0.92 1.93 -0.86
N VAL A 171 0.91 2.48 -2.07
CA VAL A 171 0.45 3.85 -2.35
C VAL A 171 -1.07 3.80 -2.49
N LEU A 172 -1.78 4.64 -1.74
CA LEU A 172 -3.24 4.60 -1.64
C LEU A 172 -3.96 5.38 -2.75
N ASN A 173 -3.22 6.22 -3.48
CA ASN A 173 -3.76 7.00 -4.60
C ASN A 173 -2.72 7.06 -5.72
N GLU A 174 -3.09 6.62 -6.93
CA GLU A 174 -2.22 6.61 -8.10
C GLU A 174 -1.68 7.98 -8.51
N ASN A 175 -2.36 9.07 -8.15
CA ASN A 175 -1.91 10.43 -8.43
C ASN A 175 -0.65 10.82 -7.63
N ASN A 176 -0.31 10.06 -6.60
CA ASN A 176 0.92 10.22 -5.83
C ASN A 176 2.14 9.52 -6.48
N ILE A 177 1.97 8.91 -7.66
CA ILE A 177 3.04 8.20 -8.37
C ILE A 177 3.38 8.92 -9.67
N ASN A 178 4.66 9.31 -9.81
CA ASN A 178 5.20 9.82 -11.06
C ASN A 178 6.13 8.75 -11.67
N ILE A 179 5.85 8.30 -12.89
CA ILE A 179 6.72 7.36 -13.62
C ILE A 179 7.90 8.15 -14.18
N VAL A 180 9.11 7.79 -13.79
CA VAL A 180 10.36 8.40 -14.26
C VAL A 180 10.95 7.60 -15.41
N ASN A 181 10.93 6.27 -15.30
CA ASN A 181 11.50 5.38 -16.30
C ASN A 181 10.84 4.00 -16.26
N VAL A 182 10.88 3.30 -17.38
CA VAL A 182 10.43 1.91 -17.52
C VAL A 182 11.51 1.13 -18.25
N VAL A 183 11.90 -0.01 -17.68
CA VAL A 183 12.90 -0.92 -18.27
C VAL A 183 12.25 -2.27 -18.52
N GLU A 184 12.39 -2.79 -19.73
CA GLU A 184 12.04 -4.17 -20.05
C GLU A 184 13.17 -5.10 -19.58
N VAL A 185 12.80 -6.17 -18.87
CA VAL A 185 13.72 -7.19 -18.35
C VAL A 185 13.36 -8.52 -18.98
N ILE A 186 14.32 -9.10 -19.72
CA ILE A 186 14.18 -10.44 -20.32
C ILE A 186 14.31 -11.48 -19.22
N ILE A 187 13.42 -12.47 -19.22
CA ILE A 187 13.37 -13.54 -18.24
C ILE A 187 13.98 -14.79 -18.87
N ASN A 188 15.11 -15.21 -18.35
CA ASN A 188 15.77 -16.47 -18.72
C ASN A 188 15.17 -17.66 -17.97
#